data_17d17cf20a383a80aebbb5c688dd944a
#
_entry.id   17d17cf20a383a80aebbb5c688dd944a
#
_cell.length_a   1.000
_cell.length_b   1.000
_cell.length_c   1.000
_cell.angle_alpha   90.00
_cell.angle_beta   90.00
_cell.angle_gamma   90.00
#
_symmetry.space_group_name_H-M   'P 1'
#
loop_
_entity.id
_entity.type
_entity.pdbx_description
1 polymer ?
#
loop_
_entity_poly.entity_id
_entity_poly.type
_entity_poly.pdbx_seq_one_letter_code
_entity_poly.pdbx_strand_id
1 'polypeptide(L)'
;MRKYLFILMFVSIAQLFYGQEKYTIQGEFPDNSLDGKYIILTDKSFLPDEYKRKWKASDDEVKILVTDKKIYYKGVTTRKPFLVQIYYDRPTFSGQTSATSFVIEPGNIQIHITNWYEEGNVSGTPINKDYNTCVIERRNLVNRIFRTIRLKGQTSEAEGAYSFGSAFEDFEKGELAFFEKYAKYPDVIRVMLSRYLEVKDLNKRLVDAKYLRILDLMPKADRDILIAWREYTMKREEYWAKRRALTDSLNRNAPRFIERRVNNMLDITVK
;
A
#
# COMPACT_ATOMS: atom_id res chain seq x y z
N MET A 1 35.62 -8.69 41.72
CA MET A 1 34.69 -9.31 40.75
C MET A 1 33.28 -8.73 40.82
N ARG A 2 32.57 -8.60 41.96
CA ARG A 2 31.19 -8.07 42.05
C ARG A 2 31.02 -6.65 41.46
N LYS A 3 31.98 -5.74 41.66
CA LYS A 3 31.89 -4.34 41.14
C LYS A 3 31.89 -4.28 39.61
N TYR A 4 32.64 -5.13 38.93
CA TYR A 4 32.66 -5.18 37.45
C TYR A 4 31.41 -5.79 36.84
N LEU A 5 30.75 -6.70 37.56
CA LEU A 5 29.47 -7.28 37.14
C LEU A 5 28.36 -6.24 37.11
N PHE A 6 28.32 -5.33 38.12
CA PHE A 6 27.36 -4.22 38.17
C PHE A 6 27.60 -3.21 37.06
N ILE A 7 28.84 -2.87 36.73
CA ILE A 7 29.17 -1.95 35.62
C ILE A 7 28.79 -2.56 34.28
N LEU A 8 29.05 -3.85 34.03
CA LEU A 8 28.64 -4.56 32.83
C LEU A 8 27.13 -4.63 32.70
N MET A 9 26.41 -4.87 33.78
CA MET A 9 24.94 -4.89 33.81
C MET A 9 24.35 -3.51 33.53
N PHE A 10 24.91 -2.42 34.09
CA PHE A 10 24.49 -1.04 33.81
C PHE A 10 24.78 -0.63 32.36
N VAL A 11 25.93 -1.01 31.81
CA VAL A 11 26.27 -0.73 30.39
C VAL A 11 25.34 -1.50 29.45
N SER A 12 25.01 -2.74 29.75
CA SER A 12 24.06 -3.53 28.97
C SER A 12 22.63 -2.97 29.03
N ILE A 13 22.19 -2.50 30.19
CA ILE A 13 20.89 -1.84 30.34
C ILE A 13 20.88 -0.50 29.63
N ALA A 14 21.95 0.30 29.73
CA ALA A 14 22.08 1.55 29.00
C ALA A 14 22.04 1.34 27.47
N GLN A 15 22.68 0.29 26.96
CA GLN A 15 22.61 -0.07 25.52
C GLN A 15 21.21 -0.48 25.06
N LEU A 16 20.40 -1.11 25.90
CA LEU A 16 18.99 -1.42 25.61
C LEU A 16 18.12 -0.16 25.49
N PHE A 17 18.43 0.90 26.24
CA PHE A 17 17.70 2.17 26.16
C PHE A 17 18.21 3.11 25.06
N TYR A 18 19.47 2.97 24.63
CA TYR A 18 20.08 3.83 23.60
C TYR A 18 19.61 3.54 22.17
N GLY A 19 18.89 2.43 21.95
CA GLY A 19 18.38 2.03 20.63
C GLY A 19 16.90 2.37 20.39
N GLN A 20 16.19 2.95 21.36
CA GLN A 20 14.77 3.27 21.21
C GLN A 20 14.58 4.70 20.72
N GLU A 21 14.06 4.84 19.52
CA GLU A 21 13.71 6.13 18.95
C GLU A 21 12.25 6.46 19.24
N LYS A 22 12.00 7.69 19.73
CA LYS A 22 10.66 8.16 20.10
C LYS A 22 10.00 8.83 18.91
N TYR A 23 8.72 8.58 18.73
CA TYR A 23 7.90 9.28 17.77
C TYR A 23 6.53 9.64 18.37
N THR A 24 5.90 10.65 17.81
CA THR A 24 4.50 10.98 18.08
C THR A 24 3.73 11.02 16.79
N ILE A 25 2.45 10.64 16.85
CA ILE A 25 1.51 10.77 15.76
C ILE A 25 0.42 11.73 16.21
N GLN A 26 0.18 12.76 15.42
CA GLN A 26 -0.93 13.70 15.57
C GLN A 26 -1.73 13.68 14.28
N GLY A 27 -3.03 13.42 14.36
CA GLY A 27 -3.88 13.39 13.19
C GLY A 27 -5.14 14.23 13.40
N GLU A 28 -5.65 14.79 12.29
CA GLU A 28 -6.90 15.52 12.26
C GLU A 28 -7.78 14.99 11.13
N PHE A 29 -9.07 14.75 11.44
CA PHE A 29 -10.08 14.24 10.53
C PHE A 29 -11.03 15.34 10.07
N PRO A 30 -11.71 15.19 8.92
CA PRO A 30 -12.59 16.23 8.36
C PRO A 30 -13.79 16.57 9.26
N ASP A 31 -14.31 15.59 9.97
CA ASP A 31 -15.51 15.70 10.80
C ASP A 31 -15.48 14.73 12.00
N ASN A 32 -16.52 14.77 12.81
CA ASN A 32 -16.65 13.98 14.05
C ASN A 32 -17.17 12.55 13.83
N SER A 33 -17.27 12.07 12.60
CA SER A 33 -17.86 10.74 12.30
C SER A 33 -17.10 9.56 12.90
N LEU A 34 -15.83 9.78 13.26
CA LEU A 34 -14.97 8.80 13.92
C LEU A 34 -14.84 9.02 15.43
N ASP A 35 -15.41 10.05 16.02
CA ASP A 35 -15.30 10.31 17.46
C ASP A 35 -15.83 9.14 18.28
N GLY A 36 -15.07 8.75 19.30
CA GLY A 36 -15.33 7.59 20.14
C GLY A 36 -14.98 6.24 19.47
N LYS A 37 -14.49 6.22 18.24
CA LYS A 37 -14.05 4.99 17.54
C LYS A 37 -12.54 4.84 17.57
N TYR A 38 -12.10 3.62 17.36
CA TYR A 38 -10.68 3.31 17.23
C TYR A 38 -10.28 3.27 15.77
N ILE A 39 -9.17 3.91 15.43
CA ILE A 39 -8.43 3.65 14.20
C ILE A 39 -7.35 2.60 14.47
N ILE A 40 -6.94 1.89 13.42
CA ILE A 40 -5.96 0.82 13.51
C ILE A 40 -4.74 1.20 12.67
N LEU A 41 -3.55 1.17 13.30
CA LEU A 41 -2.28 1.26 12.57
C LEU A 41 -1.85 -0.14 12.17
N THR A 42 -1.60 -0.32 10.88
CA THR A 42 -1.14 -1.59 10.31
C THR A 42 0.22 -1.40 9.65
N ASP A 43 1.17 -2.26 9.97
CA ASP A 43 2.47 -2.32 9.29
C ASP A 43 2.29 -2.73 7.82
N LYS A 44 2.78 -1.91 6.90
CA LYS A 44 2.74 -2.13 5.45
C LYS A 44 4.11 -2.40 4.83
N SER A 45 5.11 -2.68 5.64
CA SER A 45 6.45 -2.99 5.17
C SER A 45 6.59 -4.41 4.60
N PHE A 46 5.59 -5.27 4.75
CA PHE A 46 5.63 -6.67 4.33
C PHE A 46 4.94 -6.91 2.98
N LEU A 47 5.52 -7.78 2.16
CA LEU A 47 4.89 -8.25 0.94
C LEU A 47 3.62 -9.07 1.25
N PRO A 48 2.61 -9.11 0.34
CA PRO A 48 1.29 -9.69 0.62
C PRO A 48 1.29 -11.11 1.19
N ASP A 49 2.22 -11.97 0.77
CA ASP A 49 2.29 -13.36 1.26
C ASP A 49 2.96 -13.47 2.63
N GLU A 50 3.91 -12.59 2.94
CA GLU A 50 4.49 -12.47 4.28
C GLU A 50 3.45 -11.93 5.26
N TYR A 51 2.64 -10.98 4.81
CA TYR A 51 1.54 -10.41 5.58
C TYR A 51 0.51 -11.46 5.98
N LYS A 52 0.08 -12.34 5.07
CA LYS A 52 -0.87 -13.42 5.37
C LYS A 52 -0.37 -14.38 6.44
N ARG A 53 0.95 -14.63 6.50
CA ARG A 53 1.56 -15.49 7.53
C ARG A 53 1.66 -14.78 8.88
N LYS A 54 1.96 -13.47 8.88
CA LYS A 54 2.12 -12.65 10.09
C LYS A 54 0.79 -12.14 10.64
N TRP A 55 -0.23 -11.92 9.78
CA TRP A 55 -1.57 -11.51 10.22
C TRP A 55 -2.20 -12.46 11.24
N LYS A 56 -1.90 -13.76 11.15
CA LYS A 56 -2.35 -14.75 12.15
C LYS A 56 -1.63 -14.65 13.50
N ALA A 57 -0.58 -13.87 13.60
CA ALA A 57 0.30 -13.76 14.77
C ALA A 57 0.38 -12.34 15.36
N SER A 58 -0.29 -11.33 14.78
CA SER A 58 -0.11 -9.95 15.24
C SER A 58 -1.14 -9.55 16.27
N ASP A 59 -0.81 -9.74 17.54
CA ASP A 59 -1.33 -8.95 18.66
C ASP A 59 -0.81 -7.49 18.63
N ASP A 60 -0.10 -7.10 17.54
CA ASP A 60 0.64 -5.85 17.41
C ASP A 60 -0.15 -4.73 16.71
N GLU A 61 -1.47 -4.85 16.60
CA GLU A 61 -2.30 -3.76 16.09
C GLU A 61 -2.38 -2.62 17.10
N VAL A 62 -1.80 -1.48 16.75
CA VAL A 62 -1.95 -0.26 17.55
C VAL A 62 -3.31 0.36 17.28
N LYS A 63 -4.17 0.36 18.30
CA LYS A 63 -5.48 1.01 18.26
C LYS A 63 -5.40 2.39 18.91
N ILE A 64 -5.85 3.42 18.20
CA ILE A 64 -5.83 4.80 18.68
C ILE A 64 -7.26 5.33 18.70
N LEU A 65 -7.70 5.83 19.85
CA LEU A 65 -9.01 6.43 20.02
C LEU A 65 -9.05 7.80 19.33
N VAL A 66 -10.11 8.07 18.57
CA VAL A 66 -10.40 9.39 17.99
C VAL A 66 -11.23 10.21 19.00
N THR A 67 -10.80 11.43 19.27
CA THR A 67 -11.50 12.38 20.16
C THR A 67 -11.45 13.78 19.55
N ASP A 68 -12.59 14.43 19.43
CA ASP A 68 -12.70 15.77 18.82
C ASP A 68 -12.03 15.85 17.43
N LYS A 69 -12.31 14.89 16.56
CA LYS A 69 -11.71 14.72 15.22
C LYS A 69 -10.19 14.51 15.22
N LYS A 70 -9.58 14.22 16.34
CA LYS A 70 -8.13 14.14 16.48
C LYS A 70 -7.68 12.80 17.01
N ILE A 71 -6.47 12.45 16.65
CA ILE A 71 -5.72 11.36 17.27
C ILE A 71 -4.42 11.90 17.84
N TYR A 72 -4.00 11.29 18.92
CA TYR A 72 -2.70 11.49 19.51
C TYR A 72 -2.12 10.16 19.99
N TYR A 73 -0.92 9.84 19.55
CA TYR A 73 -0.23 8.63 19.97
C TYR A 73 1.26 8.90 20.18
N LYS A 74 1.81 8.31 21.24
CA LYS A 74 3.26 8.30 21.51
C LYS A 74 3.76 6.87 21.41
N GLY A 75 4.78 6.67 20.59
CA GLY A 75 5.40 5.36 20.41
C GLY A 75 6.91 5.42 20.56
N VAL A 76 7.47 4.23 20.66
CA VAL A 76 8.91 3.99 20.58
C VAL A 76 9.16 2.89 19.55
N THR A 77 10.25 2.98 18.82
CA THR A 77 10.66 1.96 17.87
C THR A 77 12.15 1.69 17.96
N THR A 78 12.55 0.45 17.79
CA THR A 78 13.94 0.04 17.59
C THR A 78 14.23 -0.25 16.12
N ARG A 79 13.20 -0.15 15.26
CA ARG A 79 13.30 -0.42 13.83
C ARG A 79 13.78 0.84 13.09
N LYS A 80 14.46 0.61 11.96
CA LYS A 80 14.64 1.63 10.92
C LYS A 80 13.27 2.12 10.44
N PRO A 81 13.19 3.28 9.79
CA PRO A 81 11.93 3.79 9.24
C PRO A 81 11.16 2.73 8.44
N PHE A 82 9.84 2.64 8.64
CA PHE A 82 8.97 1.67 7.98
C PHE A 82 7.59 2.26 7.67
N LEU A 83 6.95 1.75 6.61
CA LEU A 83 5.65 2.21 6.15
C LEU A 83 4.53 1.59 6.99
N VAL A 84 3.59 2.43 7.42
CA VAL A 84 2.34 2.02 8.07
C VAL A 84 1.14 2.61 7.34
N GLN A 85 -0.03 2.06 7.64
CA GLN A 85 -1.30 2.56 7.13
C GLN A 85 -2.33 2.65 8.25
N ILE A 86 -3.10 3.75 8.27
CA ILE A 86 -4.26 3.90 9.13
C ILE A 86 -5.48 3.31 8.43
N TYR A 87 -6.18 2.41 9.13
CA TYR A 87 -7.50 1.92 8.74
C TYR A 87 -8.56 2.49 9.67
N TYR A 88 -9.67 2.92 9.09
CA TYR A 88 -10.86 3.34 9.81
C TYR A 88 -12.11 2.98 9.01
N ASP A 89 -13.16 2.58 9.73
CA ASP A 89 -14.45 2.27 9.13
C ASP A 89 -15.21 3.57 8.85
N ARG A 90 -15.63 3.76 7.61
CA ARG A 90 -16.50 4.87 7.22
C ARG A 90 -17.96 4.56 7.53
N PRO A 91 -18.67 5.47 8.19
CA PRO A 91 -20.09 5.27 8.47
C PRO A 91 -21.01 5.38 7.24
N THR A 92 -20.56 5.87 6.10
CA THR A 92 -21.46 6.35 5.04
C THR A 92 -21.32 5.71 3.65
N PHE A 93 -20.37 4.83 3.41
CA PHE A 93 -20.24 4.17 2.10
C PHE A 93 -19.90 2.69 2.27
N SER A 94 -20.90 1.83 2.09
CA SER A 94 -20.79 0.41 1.72
C SER A 94 -19.37 -0.21 1.89
N GLY A 95 -18.85 -0.28 3.12
CA GLY A 95 -17.64 -1.07 3.43
C GLY A 95 -16.32 -0.59 2.84
N GLN A 96 -16.23 0.62 2.30
CA GLN A 96 -14.94 1.16 1.84
C GLN A 96 -14.18 1.77 3.02
N THR A 97 -13.18 1.07 3.46
CA THR A 97 -12.16 1.56 4.39
C THR A 97 -11.31 2.61 3.69
N SER A 98 -11.27 3.82 4.21
CA SER A 98 -10.29 4.82 3.77
C SER A 98 -8.98 4.56 4.50
N ALA A 99 -7.87 4.71 3.80
CA ALA A 99 -6.57 4.44 4.35
C ALA A 99 -5.60 5.58 4.01
N THR A 100 -4.85 6.03 4.98
CA THR A 100 -3.74 6.96 4.80
C THR A 100 -2.46 6.26 5.19
N SER A 101 -1.47 6.29 4.31
CA SER A 101 -0.16 5.69 4.58
C SER A 101 0.84 6.77 4.98
N PHE A 102 1.76 6.42 5.88
CA PHE A 102 2.85 7.29 6.33
C PHE A 102 4.00 6.45 6.87
N VAL A 103 5.12 7.09 7.15
CA VAL A 103 6.34 6.42 7.62
C VAL A 103 6.51 6.64 9.11
N ILE A 104 6.69 5.57 9.87
CA ILE A 104 7.18 5.67 11.26
C ILE A 104 8.67 5.95 11.20
N GLU A 105 9.04 7.12 11.71
CA GLU A 105 10.41 7.60 11.90
C GLU A 105 10.46 8.49 13.15
N PRO A 106 11.62 8.74 13.73
CA PRO A 106 11.75 9.60 14.92
C PRO A 106 11.21 11.01 14.68
N GLY A 107 10.48 11.54 15.65
CA GLY A 107 9.96 12.91 15.61
C GLY A 107 8.45 12.99 15.76
N ASN A 108 7.89 14.13 15.34
CA ASN A 108 6.46 14.41 15.42
C ASN A 108 5.82 14.29 14.05
N ILE A 109 5.13 13.18 13.81
CA ILE A 109 4.42 12.87 12.57
C ILE A 109 3.05 13.54 12.63
N GLN A 110 2.73 14.33 11.62
CA GLN A 110 1.47 15.03 11.48
C GLN A 110 0.69 14.49 10.30
N ILE A 111 -0.61 14.22 10.49
CA ILE A 111 -1.52 13.69 9.48
C ILE A 111 -2.73 14.61 9.42
N HIS A 112 -3.03 15.13 8.24
CA HIS A 112 -4.19 16.00 8.02
C HIS A 112 -5.08 15.46 6.91
N ILE A 113 -6.26 14.98 7.27
CA ILE A 113 -7.25 14.43 6.35
C ILE A 113 -8.33 15.50 6.13
N THR A 114 -8.27 16.15 4.97
CA THR A 114 -9.19 17.25 4.62
C THR A 114 -10.55 16.77 4.14
N ASN A 115 -10.60 15.58 3.54
CA ASN A 115 -11.82 14.97 3.05
C ASN A 115 -11.67 13.44 3.02
N TRP A 116 -12.80 12.75 2.95
CA TRP A 116 -12.84 11.28 2.99
C TRP A 116 -12.50 10.59 1.66
N TYR A 117 -12.25 11.32 0.61
CA TYR A 117 -12.03 10.78 -0.73
C TYR A 117 -10.57 10.78 -1.16
N GLU A 118 -9.71 11.40 -0.38
CA GLU A 118 -8.29 11.53 -0.65
C GLU A 118 -7.47 10.95 0.51
N GLU A 119 -6.24 10.57 0.21
CA GLU A 119 -5.28 10.26 1.26
C GLU A 119 -4.95 11.54 2.02
N GLY A 120 -4.83 11.43 3.35
CA GLY A 120 -4.43 12.57 4.17
C GLY A 120 -3.00 13.00 3.90
N ASN A 121 -2.76 14.28 3.95
CA ASN A 121 -1.41 14.84 3.89
C ASN A 121 -0.62 14.43 5.13
N VAL A 122 0.66 14.12 4.94
CA VAL A 122 1.58 13.73 6.03
C VAL A 122 2.78 14.67 6.06
N SER A 123 3.25 15.00 7.27
CA SER A 123 4.35 15.96 7.48
C SER A 123 5.02 15.77 8.84
N GLY A 124 5.82 16.75 9.25
CA GLY A 124 6.44 16.83 10.58
C GLY A 124 7.79 16.13 10.70
N THR A 125 8.08 15.19 9.79
CA THR A 125 9.37 14.48 9.73
C THR A 125 9.89 14.40 8.29
N PRO A 126 11.21 14.22 8.07
CA PRO A 126 11.81 14.34 6.74
C PRO A 126 11.26 13.35 5.71
N ILE A 127 11.13 12.05 6.07
CA ILE A 127 10.65 11.05 5.12
C ILE A 127 9.17 11.28 4.82
N ASN A 128 8.37 11.63 5.81
CA ASN A 128 6.95 11.92 5.62
C ASN A 128 6.70 13.15 4.74
N LYS A 129 7.53 14.19 4.87
CA LYS A 129 7.46 15.37 3.99
C LYS A 129 7.69 14.97 2.54
N ASP A 130 8.74 14.20 2.27
CA ASP A 130 9.04 13.73 0.91
C ASP A 130 7.99 12.75 0.40
N TYR A 131 7.50 11.85 1.26
CA TYR A 131 6.42 10.92 0.92
C TYR A 131 5.14 11.65 0.51
N ASN A 132 4.80 12.71 1.24
CA ASN A 132 3.67 13.57 0.89
C ASN A 132 3.83 14.15 -0.52
N THR A 133 4.94 14.84 -0.77
CA THR A 133 5.18 15.56 -2.03
C THR A 133 5.39 14.62 -3.22
N CYS A 134 6.14 13.55 -3.03
CA CYS A 134 6.48 12.62 -4.12
C CYS A 134 5.38 11.61 -4.43
N VAL A 135 4.56 11.25 -3.43
CA VAL A 135 3.61 10.14 -3.55
C VAL A 135 2.16 10.59 -3.32
N ILE A 136 1.83 11.13 -2.14
CA ILE A 136 0.43 11.38 -1.75
C ILE A 136 -0.21 12.45 -2.62
N GLU A 137 0.40 13.63 -2.75
CA GLU A 137 -0.16 14.75 -3.52
C GLU A 137 -0.40 14.37 -4.98
N ARG A 138 0.55 13.67 -5.57
CA ARG A 138 0.46 13.23 -6.98
C ARG A 138 -0.57 12.14 -7.17
N ARG A 139 -0.67 11.18 -6.25
CA ARG A 139 -1.71 10.16 -6.25
C ARG A 139 -3.10 10.76 -6.09
N ASN A 140 -3.25 11.73 -5.19
CA ASN A 140 -4.50 12.44 -5.00
C ASN A 140 -4.89 13.23 -6.27
N LEU A 141 -3.93 13.81 -6.98
CA LEU A 141 -4.18 14.47 -8.28
C LEU A 141 -4.70 13.46 -9.32
N VAL A 142 -4.03 12.34 -9.49
CA VAL A 142 -4.48 11.25 -10.40
C VAL A 142 -5.90 10.80 -10.04
N ASN A 143 -6.18 10.59 -8.75
CA ASN A 143 -7.49 10.17 -8.27
C ASN A 143 -8.58 11.22 -8.51
N ARG A 144 -8.28 12.52 -8.36
CA ARG A 144 -9.21 13.62 -8.67
C ARG A 144 -9.55 13.66 -10.16
N ILE A 145 -8.54 13.58 -11.01
CA ILE A 145 -8.75 13.57 -12.48
C ILE A 145 -9.59 12.36 -12.87
N PHE A 146 -9.23 11.17 -12.41
CA PHE A 146 -9.98 9.94 -12.71
C PHE A 146 -11.46 10.04 -12.27
N ARG A 147 -11.70 10.56 -11.08
CA ARG A 147 -13.05 10.77 -10.55
C ARG A 147 -13.84 11.77 -11.40
N THR A 148 -13.20 12.86 -11.82
CA THR A 148 -13.82 13.88 -12.67
C THR A 148 -14.23 13.31 -14.03
N ILE A 149 -13.34 12.53 -14.68
CA ILE A 149 -13.64 11.83 -15.93
C ILE A 149 -14.84 10.91 -15.76
N ARG A 150 -14.87 10.12 -14.68
CA ARG A 150 -15.96 9.17 -14.41
C ARG A 150 -17.30 9.84 -14.14
N LEU A 151 -17.33 10.99 -13.44
CA LEU A 151 -18.56 11.67 -13.06
C LEU A 151 -19.14 12.53 -14.20
N LYS A 152 -18.30 13.12 -15.06
CA LYS A 152 -18.75 13.98 -16.16
C LYS A 152 -19.22 13.22 -17.39
N GLY A 153 -19.15 11.87 -17.39
CA GLY A 153 -19.56 11.07 -18.54
C GLY A 153 -18.95 11.62 -19.83
N GLN A 154 -17.66 11.34 -20.06
CA GLN A 154 -16.95 11.44 -21.35
C GLN A 154 -17.38 12.60 -22.28
N THR A 155 -17.21 13.84 -21.86
CA THR A 155 -17.49 14.97 -22.75
C THR A 155 -16.29 15.36 -23.64
N SER A 156 -15.09 14.85 -23.40
CA SER A 156 -14.00 14.77 -24.36
C SER A 156 -13.02 13.69 -23.92
N GLU A 157 -13.14 12.50 -24.53
CA GLU A 157 -12.24 11.35 -24.25
C GLU A 157 -10.77 11.73 -24.42
N ALA A 158 -10.43 12.54 -25.41
CA ALA A 158 -9.06 12.89 -25.73
C ALA A 158 -8.41 13.82 -24.68
N GLU A 159 -9.08 14.88 -24.23
CA GLU A 159 -8.53 15.80 -23.23
C GLU A 159 -8.43 15.16 -21.84
N GLY A 160 -9.46 14.39 -21.46
CA GLY A 160 -9.46 13.66 -20.19
C GLY A 160 -8.38 12.58 -20.14
N ALA A 161 -8.18 11.85 -21.23
CA ALA A 161 -7.15 10.83 -21.35
C ALA A 161 -5.74 11.43 -21.30
N TYR A 162 -5.51 12.55 -22.00
CA TYR A 162 -4.22 13.24 -21.98
C TYR A 162 -3.89 13.79 -20.58
N SER A 163 -4.85 14.44 -19.93
CA SER A 163 -4.68 14.96 -18.57
C SER A 163 -4.41 13.85 -17.56
N PHE A 164 -5.09 12.71 -17.70
CA PHE A 164 -4.86 11.54 -16.85
C PHE A 164 -3.48 10.93 -17.11
N GLY A 165 -3.09 10.73 -18.36
CA GLY A 165 -1.78 10.17 -18.73
C GLY A 165 -0.63 11.00 -18.18
N SER A 166 -0.66 12.31 -18.37
CA SER A 166 0.36 13.23 -17.87
C SER A 166 0.46 13.22 -16.33
N ALA A 167 -0.68 13.23 -15.64
CA ALA A 167 -0.71 13.16 -14.17
C ALA A 167 -0.19 11.81 -13.65
N PHE A 168 -0.49 10.72 -14.36
CA PHE A 168 0.01 9.39 -14.00
C PHE A 168 1.52 9.27 -14.20
N GLU A 169 2.06 9.80 -15.30
CA GLU A 169 3.52 9.86 -15.54
C GLU A 169 4.22 10.70 -14.47
N ASP A 170 3.64 11.82 -14.05
CA ASP A 170 4.19 12.65 -12.98
C ASP A 170 4.17 11.91 -11.64
N PHE A 171 3.11 11.16 -11.36
CA PHE A 171 3.03 10.29 -10.19
C PHE A 171 4.12 9.22 -10.21
N GLU A 172 4.31 8.50 -11.32
CA GLU A 172 5.39 7.51 -11.44
C GLU A 172 6.78 8.11 -11.24
N LYS A 173 7.04 9.29 -11.82
CA LYS A 173 8.31 10.02 -11.61
C LYS A 173 8.52 10.36 -10.14
N GLY A 174 7.46 10.78 -9.45
CA GLY A 174 7.51 11.06 -8.02
C GLY A 174 7.82 9.83 -7.18
N GLU A 175 7.13 8.70 -7.42
CA GLU A 175 7.42 7.45 -6.72
C GLU A 175 8.86 6.98 -7.00
N LEU A 176 9.34 7.07 -8.23
CA LEU A 176 10.70 6.68 -8.60
C LEU A 176 11.74 7.52 -7.84
N ALA A 177 11.59 8.83 -7.80
CA ALA A 177 12.48 9.72 -7.05
C ALA A 177 12.47 9.39 -5.54
N PHE A 178 11.30 9.06 -4.99
CA PHE A 178 11.17 8.62 -3.62
C PHE A 178 11.89 7.29 -3.37
N PHE A 179 11.74 6.31 -4.26
CA PHE A 179 12.44 5.02 -4.15
C PHE A 179 13.96 5.20 -4.22
N GLU A 180 14.48 5.98 -5.15
CA GLU A 180 15.92 6.25 -5.26
C GLU A 180 16.48 6.86 -3.97
N LYS A 181 15.79 7.83 -3.39
CA LYS A 181 16.22 8.52 -2.16
C LYS A 181 16.18 7.62 -0.93
N TYR A 182 15.21 6.72 -0.86
CA TYR A 182 14.93 5.91 0.33
C TYR A 182 15.20 4.42 0.17
N ALA A 183 15.93 4.00 -0.87
CA ALA A 183 16.31 2.59 -1.12
C ALA A 183 17.05 1.94 0.07
N LYS A 184 17.79 2.72 0.86
CA LYS A 184 18.45 2.27 2.09
C LYS A 184 17.51 1.90 3.24
N TYR A 185 16.21 2.27 3.13
CA TYR A 185 15.14 1.94 4.06
C TYR A 185 14.09 1.05 3.36
N PRO A 186 14.40 -0.24 3.14
CA PRO A 186 13.55 -1.12 2.34
C PRO A 186 12.13 -1.25 2.90
N ASP A 187 11.95 -1.21 4.21
CA ASP A 187 10.64 -1.27 4.87
C ASP A 187 9.74 -0.06 4.53
N VAL A 188 10.30 1.03 4.00
CA VAL A 188 9.54 2.18 3.50
C VAL A 188 9.04 1.96 2.08
N ILE A 189 9.88 1.40 1.19
CA ILE A 189 9.59 1.37 -0.25
C ILE A 189 9.17 0.00 -0.78
N ARG A 190 9.48 -1.10 -0.08
CA ARG A 190 9.36 -2.49 -0.56
C ARG A 190 7.98 -2.81 -1.16
N VAL A 191 6.91 -2.47 -0.44
CA VAL A 191 5.54 -2.78 -0.88
C VAL A 191 5.12 -1.92 -2.08
N MET A 192 5.56 -0.66 -2.13
CA MET A 192 5.28 0.20 -3.28
C MET A 192 6.05 -0.28 -4.51
N LEU A 193 7.35 -0.54 -4.35
CA LEU A 193 8.22 -1.02 -5.43
C LEU A 193 7.77 -2.40 -5.96
N SER A 194 7.28 -3.29 -5.10
CA SER A 194 6.82 -4.63 -5.51
C SER A 194 5.72 -4.57 -6.57
N ARG A 195 4.89 -3.52 -6.59
CA ARG A 195 3.82 -3.33 -7.59
C ARG A 195 4.37 -3.15 -9.01
N TYR A 196 5.55 -2.54 -9.15
CA TYR A 196 6.23 -2.33 -10.42
C TYR A 196 7.05 -3.56 -10.87
N LEU A 197 7.39 -4.42 -9.91
CA LEU A 197 8.09 -5.67 -10.18
C LEU A 197 7.13 -6.85 -10.45
N GLU A 198 5.86 -6.71 -10.10
CA GLU A 198 4.84 -7.74 -10.28
C GLU A 198 4.58 -8.02 -11.76
N VAL A 199 4.66 -9.28 -12.15
CA VAL A 199 4.31 -9.73 -13.51
C VAL A 199 2.80 -9.97 -13.57
N LYS A 200 2.08 -9.08 -14.24
CA LYS A 200 0.62 -9.16 -14.45
C LYS A 200 0.25 -9.66 -15.85
N ASP A 201 1.18 -9.62 -16.77
CA ASP A 201 1.01 -10.06 -18.16
C ASP A 201 2.31 -10.67 -18.66
N LEU A 202 2.26 -11.91 -19.10
CA LEU A 202 3.43 -12.64 -19.62
C LEU A 202 4.02 -11.99 -20.90
N ASN A 203 3.20 -11.25 -21.63
CA ASN A 203 3.68 -10.50 -22.80
C ASN A 203 4.47 -9.24 -22.40
N LYS A 204 4.32 -8.77 -21.17
CA LYS A 204 5.02 -7.61 -20.58
C LYS A 204 6.01 -8.06 -19.50
N ARG A 205 6.82 -9.08 -19.80
CA ARG A 205 7.79 -9.65 -18.86
C ARG A 205 8.94 -8.71 -18.51
N LEU A 206 9.18 -7.71 -19.34
CA LEU A 206 10.25 -6.75 -19.10
C LEU A 206 9.80 -5.73 -18.07
N VAL A 207 10.44 -5.75 -16.91
CA VAL A 207 10.38 -4.65 -15.96
C VAL A 207 11.19 -3.50 -16.53
N ASP A 208 10.66 -2.30 -16.44
CA ASP A 208 11.40 -1.11 -16.81
C ASP A 208 12.74 -1.05 -16.05
N ALA A 209 13.83 -0.86 -16.77
CA ALA A 209 15.19 -0.83 -16.23
C ALA A 209 15.37 0.16 -15.08
N LYS A 210 14.55 1.25 -15.04
CA LYS A 210 14.54 2.22 -13.95
C LYS A 210 14.21 1.60 -12.58
N TYR A 211 13.28 0.65 -12.52
CA TYR A 211 12.93 -0.02 -11.26
C TYR A 211 13.94 -1.11 -10.89
N LEU A 212 14.56 -1.77 -11.87
CA LEU A 212 15.65 -2.73 -11.59
C LEU A 212 16.86 -2.02 -10.98
N ARG A 213 17.16 -0.80 -11.44
CA ARG A 213 18.25 0.01 -10.86
C ARG A 213 18.01 0.35 -9.38
N ILE A 214 16.76 0.51 -8.95
CA ILE A 214 16.45 0.72 -7.52
C ILE A 214 16.87 -0.48 -6.68
N LEU A 215 16.72 -1.70 -7.19
CA LEU A 215 17.13 -2.91 -6.49
C LEU A 215 18.64 -2.91 -6.17
N ASP A 216 19.45 -2.31 -7.05
CA ASP A 216 20.92 -2.24 -6.84
C ASP A 216 21.29 -1.25 -5.71
N LEU A 217 20.42 -0.31 -5.40
CA LEU A 217 20.59 0.64 -4.29
C LEU A 217 20.15 0.07 -2.94
N MET A 218 19.43 -1.05 -2.93
CA MET A 218 18.90 -1.67 -1.72
C MET A 218 19.92 -2.60 -1.04
N PRO A 219 19.80 -2.84 0.28
CA PRO A 219 20.52 -3.91 0.94
C PRO A 219 20.28 -5.26 0.24
N LYS A 220 21.33 -6.10 0.14
CA LYS A 220 21.27 -7.35 -0.62
C LYS A 220 20.11 -8.26 -0.19
N ALA A 221 19.89 -8.43 1.11
CA ALA A 221 18.82 -9.29 1.62
C ALA A 221 17.43 -8.85 1.15
N ASP A 222 17.16 -7.53 1.13
CA ASP A 222 15.88 -6.97 0.72
C ASP A 222 15.69 -7.03 -0.80
N ARG A 223 16.77 -6.83 -1.55
CA ARG A 223 16.78 -7.04 -3.00
C ARG A 223 16.44 -8.49 -3.35
N ASP A 224 17.06 -9.46 -2.68
CA ASP A 224 16.82 -10.88 -2.92
C ASP A 224 15.35 -11.26 -2.64
N ILE A 225 14.72 -10.66 -1.62
CA ILE A 225 13.28 -10.84 -1.32
C ILE A 225 12.42 -10.32 -2.48
N LEU A 226 12.72 -9.14 -3.04
CA LEU A 226 11.95 -8.58 -4.15
C LEU A 226 12.16 -9.34 -5.47
N ILE A 227 13.36 -9.86 -5.71
CA ILE A 227 13.62 -10.75 -6.86
C ILE A 227 12.81 -12.04 -6.72
N ALA A 228 12.81 -12.67 -5.55
CA ALA A 228 12.00 -13.86 -5.28
C ALA A 228 10.50 -13.59 -5.41
N TRP A 229 10.03 -12.43 -4.97
CA TRP A 229 8.65 -11.99 -5.18
C TRP A 229 8.29 -11.88 -6.66
N ARG A 230 9.15 -11.29 -7.47
CA ARG A 230 8.96 -11.18 -8.91
C ARG A 230 8.88 -12.56 -9.58
N GLU A 231 9.80 -13.46 -9.25
CA GLU A 231 9.78 -14.84 -9.75
C GLU A 231 8.49 -15.58 -9.36
N TYR A 232 8.06 -15.41 -8.13
CA TYR A 232 6.78 -15.95 -7.66
C TYR A 232 5.60 -15.42 -8.47
N THR A 233 5.51 -14.12 -8.70
CA THR A 233 4.40 -13.52 -9.46
C THR A 233 4.43 -13.97 -10.93
N MET A 234 5.60 -14.16 -11.51
CA MET A 234 5.77 -14.70 -12.86
C MET A 234 5.23 -16.14 -12.96
N LYS A 235 5.63 -17.04 -12.03
CA LYS A 235 5.12 -18.41 -11.99
C LYS A 235 3.61 -18.46 -11.76
N ARG A 236 3.09 -17.59 -10.91
CA ARG A 236 1.65 -17.45 -10.65
C ARG A 236 0.90 -17.06 -11.93
N GLU A 237 1.40 -16.09 -12.70
CA GLU A 237 0.77 -15.65 -13.93
C GLU A 237 0.87 -16.72 -15.03
N GLU A 238 1.97 -17.47 -15.13
CA GLU A 238 2.09 -18.63 -16.02
C GLU A 238 1.05 -19.71 -15.71
N TYR A 239 0.82 -20.02 -14.43
CA TYR A 239 -0.22 -20.95 -14.01
C TYR A 239 -1.61 -20.46 -14.44
N TRP A 240 -1.94 -19.20 -14.20
CA TRP A 240 -3.24 -18.64 -14.56
C TRP A 240 -3.44 -18.53 -16.07
N ALA A 241 -2.39 -18.22 -16.84
CA ALA A 241 -2.44 -18.21 -18.30
C ALA A 241 -2.75 -19.59 -18.85
N LYS A 242 -2.11 -20.64 -18.35
CA LYS A 242 -2.39 -22.04 -18.73
C LYS A 242 -3.84 -22.43 -18.37
N ARG A 243 -4.31 -22.04 -17.20
CA ARG A 243 -5.68 -22.33 -16.76
C ARG A 243 -6.72 -21.61 -17.61
N ARG A 244 -6.52 -20.32 -17.94
CA ARG A 244 -7.38 -19.57 -18.87
C ARG A 244 -7.43 -20.26 -20.25
N ALA A 245 -6.28 -20.60 -20.82
CA ALA A 245 -6.21 -21.28 -22.12
C ALA A 245 -6.96 -22.63 -22.11
N LEU A 246 -6.86 -23.41 -21.03
CA LEU A 246 -7.62 -24.67 -20.88
C LEU A 246 -9.13 -24.39 -20.79
N THR A 247 -9.56 -23.42 -20.00
CA THR A 247 -10.97 -23.02 -19.88
C THR A 247 -11.54 -22.57 -21.23
N ASP A 248 -10.79 -21.76 -21.99
CA ASP A 248 -11.17 -21.28 -23.32
C ASP A 248 -11.26 -22.43 -24.34
N SER A 249 -10.36 -23.41 -24.23
CA SER A 249 -10.42 -24.63 -25.05
C SER A 249 -11.66 -25.48 -24.75
N LEU A 250 -11.95 -25.67 -23.48
CA LEU A 250 -13.15 -26.40 -23.03
C LEU A 250 -14.44 -25.69 -23.46
N ASN A 251 -14.51 -24.37 -23.33
CA ASN A 251 -15.66 -23.57 -23.74
C ASN A 251 -15.87 -23.62 -25.27
N ARG A 252 -14.79 -23.61 -26.07
CA ARG A 252 -14.85 -23.72 -27.52
C ARG A 252 -15.29 -25.12 -27.97
N ASN A 253 -14.91 -26.15 -27.24
CA ASN A 253 -15.21 -27.54 -27.53
C ASN A 253 -16.46 -28.04 -26.81
N ALA A 254 -17.07 -27.23 -25.92
CA ALA A 254 -18.30 -27.54 -25.26
C ALA A 254 -19.38 -27.70 -26.36
N PRO A 255 -20.01 -28.85 -26.50
CA PRO A 255 -21.08 -29.03 -27.50
C PRO A 255 -22.14 -27.98 -27.26
N ARG A 256 -22.66 -27.33 -28.34
CA ARG A 256 -23.74 -26.33 -28.32
C ARG A 256 -25.09 -26.90 -27.75
N PHE A 257 -25.00 -27.98 -27.01
CA PHE A 257 -26.13 -28.64 -26.36
C PHE A 257 -26.80 -27.81 -25.26
N ILE A 258 -26.09 -26.88 -24.64
CA ILE A 258 -26.64 -26.09 -23.54
C ILE A 258 -27.57 -24.99 -24.06
N GLU A 259 -27.24 -24.35 -25.17
CA GLU A 259 -28.11 -23.31 -25.77
C GLU A 259 -29.44 -23.87 -26.28
N ARG A 260 -29.47 -25.10 -26.83
CA ARG A 260 -30.72 -25.75 -27.25
C ARG A 260 -31.64 -26.12 -26.07
N ARG A 261 -31.11 -26.47 -24.91
CA ARG A 261 -31.91 -26.77 -23.72
C ARG A 261 -32.56 -25.53 -23.11
N VAL A 262 -31.87 -24.39 -23.09
CA VAL A 262 -32.42 -23.14 -22.56
C VAL A 262 -33.53 -22.61 -23.47
N ASN A 263 -33.33 -22.64 -24.77
CA ASN A 263 -34.36 -22.20 -25.74
C ASN A 263 -35.59 -23.15 -25.76
N ASN A 264 -35.39 -24.46 -25.61
CA ASN A 264 -36.52 -25.40 -25.50
C ASN A 264 -37.27 -25.34 -24.15
N MET A 265 -36.61 -24.86 -23.07
CA MET A 265 -37.31 -24.62 -21.79
C MET A 265 -38.12 -23.31 -21.80
N LEU A 266 -37.73 -22.32 -22.58
CA LEU A 266 -38.45 -21.04 -22.71
C LEU A 266 -39.69 -21.18 -23.60
N ASP A 267 -39.69 -22.11 -24.58
CA ASP A 267 -40.86 -22.40 -25.44
C ASP A 267 -41.98 -23.23 -24.76
N ILE A 268 -41.70 -23.84 -23.61
CA ILE A 268 -42.70 -24.65 -22.87
C ILE A 268 -43.52 -23.79 -21.88
N THR A 269 -43.09 -22.54 -21.62
CA THR A 269 -43.77 -21.67 -20.63
C THR A 269 -44.76 -20.67 -21.23
N VAL A 270 -45.03 -20.75 -22.53
CA VAL A 270 -46.02 -19.89 -23.24
C VAL A 270 -47.05 -20.72 -24.01
N LYS A 271 -47.66 -21.70 -23.34
CA LYS A 271 -48.92 -22.31 -23.80
C LYS A 271 -49.87 -22.49 -22.63
#